data_65e77a6fdb376fb1d4c7769ad2c46c8a
#
_entry.id   65e77a6fdb376fb1d4c7769ad2c46c8a
#
_cell.length_a   1.000
_cell.length_b   1.000
_cell.length_c   1.000
_cell.angle_alpha   90.00
_cell.angle_beta   90.00
_cell.angle_gamma   90.00
#
_symmetry.space_group_name_H-M   'P 1'
#
loop_
_entity.id
_entity.type
_entity.pdbx_description
1 polymer ?
#
loop_
_entity_poly.entity_id
_entity_poly.type
_entity_poly.pdbx_seq_one_letter_code
_entity_poly.pdbx_strand_id
1 'polypeptide(L)'
;MLSKPALTGILLTLAGYTSAASFTVSEVEGLYNGRVSYGMLYRLQDRDPDLIAIASEGNAFTANTDDGNLNYSEGVVSNTVRAAGEMALRWGDFGAYVRGTAFYDFENQSDSRARTEFDRDAEKLVGSDVELRESYVSWRFRPGGMPALLRVGQQIVNWSETTFVRDGLDVINPIDLVTVLQPASKKEDLRTPQQMVWLALNVSMTFSMEAYYQFEWQPVELPPVGWYFSNNDGLGGEGLQSWMYGNGQTSDLGTDLDQRFGLPAGTLGFDENFQRLPGFNRDTPSDTGQYGAALIGILPYSNATKIGLHYMRYHSRLHVVMARTGDAAAVAATAEPFVAARASALESVYLNEGVDPVEAALLGRDAAEQITLSHYANEASFFVTYPEDIDAFGFSFSTSATRTGTLFAGEITHHRNFPFQIALNPLMQTVFSPVLFDPDAGDTPLGDYGPGEVIGGYAKLDRSLATLEVAQIFRGRLWADQVLVSADLSWAGVHDIPGGSAPPLTSNDEDSWGYRLQFIARYSGLFGGVNISPFVSFSHDFDGTTPVPVSTFIEDRKSFTIGMRGVYINRITAELRYTAFSGGGQLNQLRDRDLLRLQLSYYF
;
A
#
# COMPACT_ATOMS: atom_id res chain seq x y z
N MET A 1 28.86 -14.70 -28.54
CA MET A 1 27.42 -14.53 -28.79
C MET A 1 26.68 -15.18 -27.62
N LEU A 2 26.35 -14.40 -26.61
CA LEU A 2 25.58 -14.88 -25.46
C LEU A 2 24.12 -14.71 -25.83
N SER A 3 23.45 -15.81 -26.19
CA SER A 3 22.01 -15.84 -26.33
C SER A 3 21.39 -15.60 -24.94
N LYS A 4 20.64 -14.51 -24.82
CA LYS A 4 19.81 -14.22 -23.66
C LYS A 4 18.86 -15.40 -23.40
N PRO A 5 18.78 -15.99 -22.24
CA PRO A 5 17.59 -16.69 -21.81
C PRO A 5 16.56 -15.63 -21.44
N ALA A 6 15.74 -15.25 -22.42
CA ALA A 6 14.60 -14.38 -22.20
C ALA A 6 13.42 -15.27 -21.77
N LEU A 7 13.25 -15.45 -20.49
CA LEU A 7 12.00 -15.83 -19.86
C LEU A 7 11.97 -15.18 -18.48
N THR A 8 11.98 -13.86 -18.50
CA THR A 8 11.62 -13.06 -17.33
C THR A 8 10.13 -12.80 -17.43
N GLY A 9 9.41 -13.20 -16.42
CA GLY A 9 7.99 -13.01 -16.13
C GLY A 9 7.07 -12.70 -17.30
N ILE A 10 6.02 -13.47 -17.47
CA ILE A 10 4.96 -13.28 -18.46
C ILE A 10 4.12 -12.04 -18.12
N LEU A 11 4.77 -10.92 -18.07
CA LEU A 11 4.19 -9.69 -18.52
C LEU A 11 4.81 -9.47 -19.89
N LEU A 12 4.09 -9.86 -20.90
CA LEU A 12 4.24 -9.23 -22.20
C LEU A 12 4.08 -7.73 -21.96
N THR A 13 5.15 -7.08 -21.52
CA THR A 13 5.35 -5.70 -21.88
C THR A 13 5.22 -5.73 -23.37
N LEU A 14 4.15 -5.15 -23.88
CA LEU A 14 4.12 -4.61 -25.22
C LEU A 14 5.20 -3.51 -25.21
N ALA A 15 6.46 -3.97 -25.11
CA ALA A 15 7.60 -3.10 -25.18
C ALA A 15 7.57 -2.51 -26.61
N GLY A 16 7.03 -1.33 -26.69
CA GLY A 16 7.44 -0.46 -27.77
C GLY A 16 8.96 -0.39 -27.65
N TYR A 17 9.67 -0.72 -28.68
CA TYR A 17 11.11 -0.54 -28.74
C TYR A 17 11.36 0.95 -28.53
N THR A 18 11.80 1.31 -27.32
CA THR A 18 12.36 2.62 -27.07
C THR A 18 13.59 2.76 -27.97
N SER A 19 13.73 3.84 -28.66
CA SER A 19 14.96 4.15 -29.39
C SER A 19 15.98 4.63 -28.38
N ALA A 20 16.63 3.69 -27.68
CA ALA A 20 17.78 4.01 -26.86
C ALA A 20 18.84 4.65 -27.76
N ALA A 21 19.27 5.85 -27.41
CA ALA A 21 20.40 6.45 -28.09
C ALA A 21 21.70 5.90 -27.48
N SER A 22 22.62 5.46 -28.32
CA SER A 22 23.93 4.97 -27.93
C SER A 22 25.00 5.97 -28.28
N PHE A 23 26.02 6.04 -27.45
CA PHE A 23 27.23 6.81 -27.71
C PHE A 23 28.47 6.04 -27.27
N THR A 24 29.60 6.37 -27.86
CA THR A 24 30.91 5.84 -27.45
C THR A 24 31.87 7.00 -27.32
N VAL A 25 32.49 7.11 -26.14
CA VAL A 25 33.53 8.10 -25.87
C VAL A 25 34.76 7.36 -25.35
N SER A 26 35.83 7.31 -26.17
CA SER A 26 37.00 6.47 -25.87
C SER A 26 36.59 5.00 -25.69
N GLU A 27 36.86 4.43 -24.50
CA GLU A 27 36.53 3.05 -24.15
C GLU A 27 35.20 2.92 -23.42
N VAL A 28 34.45 4.00 -23.21
CA VAL A 28 33.17 4.02 -22.53
C VAL A 28 32.03 3.95 -23.54
N GLU A 29 31.24 2.89 -23.46
CA GLU A 29 30.00 2.75 -24.20
C GLU A 29 28.85 3.22 -23.31
N GLY A 30 27.97 4.07 -23.83
CA GLY A 30 26.81 4.60 -23.14
C GLY A 30 25.51 4.32 -23.90
N LEU A 31 24.45 4.02 -23.14
CA LEU A 31 23.06 3.94 -23.59
C LEU A 31 22.22 4.86 -22.73
N TYR A 32 21.36 5.66 -23.34
CA TYR A 32 20.40 6.46 -22.60
C TYR A 32 19.00 6.35 -23.20
N ASN A 33 18.00 6.40 -22.33
CA ASN A 33 16.60 6.46 -22.67
C ASN A 33 15.94 7.59 -21.89
N GLY A 34 14.98 8.26 -22.53
CA GLY A 34 14.15 9.26 -21.89
C GLY A 34 12.68 9.06 -22.19
N ARG A 35 11.84 9.47 -21.27
CA ARG A 35 10.39 9.46 -21.40
C ARG A 35 9.79 10.72 -20.77
N VAL A 36 8.84 11.32 -21.47
CA VAL A 36 7.93 12.32 -20.91
C VAL A 36 6.51 11.79 -21.07
N SER A 37 5.73 11.86 -20.03
CA SER A 37 4.36 11.36 -20.01
C SER A 37 3.44 12.41 -19.41
N TYR A 38 2.24 12.51 -19.94
CA TYR A 38 1.11 13.21 -19.36
C TYR A 38 0.07 12.19 -18.96
N GLY A 39 -0.56 12.37 -17.79
CA GLY A 39 -1.60 11.50 -17.29
C GLY A 39 -2.66 12.28 -16.53
N MET A 40 -3.92 11.87 -16.69
CA MET A 40 -5.07 12.46 -16.00
C MET A 40 -5.93 11.35 -15.42
N LEU A 41 -6.40 11.54 -14.20
CA LEU A 41 -7.43 10.72 -13.55
C LEU A 41 -8.67 11.56 -13.36
N TYR A 42 -9.82 10.99 -13.68
CA TYR A 42 -11.13 11.61 -13.54
C TYR A 42 -12.06 10.69 -12.75
N ARG A 43 -12.60 11.16 -11.63
CA ARG A 43 -13.61 10.46 -10.82
C ARG A 43 -14.95 10.53 -11.51
N LEU A 44 -15.62 9.37 -11.69
CA LEU A 44 -16.88 9.24 -12.42
C LEU A 44 -18.08 8.98 -11.51
N GLN A 45 -17.86 8.71 -10.23
CA GLN A 45 -18.88 8.25 -9.31
C GLN A 45 -18.98 9.18 -8.10
N ASP A 46 -20.20 9.47 -7.67
CA ASP A 46 -20.49 10.15 -6.41
C ASP A 46 -19.96 9.35 -5.21
N ARG A 47 -19.80 10.03 -4.09
CA ARG A 47 -19.39 9.43 -2.82
C ARG A 47 -20.47 8.46 -2.33
N ASP A 48 -20.05 7.30 -1.83
CA ASP A 48 -20.95 6.38 -1.13
C ASP A 48 -21.12 6.84 0.32
N PRO A 49 -22.33 7.17 0.78
CA PRO A 49 -22.57 7.62 2.15
C PRO A 49 -22.11 6.62 3.23
N ASP A 50 -22.06 5.32 2.90
CA ASP A 50 -21.60 4.29 3.83
C ASP A 50 -20.07 4.30 4.05
N LEU A 51 -19.33 5.08 3.27
CA LEU A 51 -17.89 5.32 3.41
C LEU A 51 -17.58 6.69 4.02
N ILE A 52 -18.58 7.48 4.36
CA ILE A 52 -18.47 8.83 4.92
C ILE A 52 -19.00 8.79 6.36
N ALA A 53 -18.29 9.44 7.29
CA ALA A 53 -18.67 9.50 8.69
C ALA A 53 -20.05 10.16 8.91
N ILE A 54 -20.74 9.75 9.97
CA ILE A 54 -22.02 10.39 10.40
C ILE A 54 -21.81 11.89 10.64
N ALA A 55 -20.70 12.30 11.26
CA ALA A 55 -20.35 13.70 11.48
C ALA A 55 -20.12 14.49 10.18
N SER A 56 -19.92 13.82 9.06
CA SER A 56 -19.75 14.39 7.71
C SER A 56 -20.95 14.09 6.80
N GLU A 57 -22.14 13.91 7.40
CA GLU A 57 -23.43 13.66 6.73
C GLU A 57 -23.52 12.29 6.02
N GLY A 58 -22.70 11.32 6.40
CA GLY A 58 -22.74 9.96 5.92
C GLY A 58 -23.34 8.96 6.93
N ASN A 59 -23.01 7.67 6.73
CA ASN A 59 -23.52 6.56 7.53
C ASN A 59 -22.42 5.74 8.24
N ALA A 60 -21.12 6.03 7.96
CA ALA A 60 -20.01 5.26 8.51
C ALA A 60 -19.81 5.53 10.01
N PHE A 61 -19.55 4.48 10.78
CA PHE A 61 -19.24 4.55 12.21
C PHE A 61 -17.75 4.85 12.48
N THR A 62 -17.07 5.50 11.53
CA THR A 62 -15.69 5.94 11.68
C THR A 62 -15.47 7.22 10.89
N ALA A 63 -14.69 8.15 11.44
CA ALA A 63 -14.20 9.35 10.77
C ALA A 63 -12.70 9.22 10.45
N ASN A 64 -12.17 8.00 10.40
CA ASN A 64 -10.73 7.77 10.23
C ASN A 64 -10.36 7.30 8.82
N THR A 65 -11.29 7.38 7.85
CA THR A 65 -11.10 6.80 6.51
C THR A 65 -11.68 7.63 5.36
N ASP A 66 -12.29 8.79 5.63
CA ASP A 66 -13.12 9.49 4.67
C ASP A 66 -12.51 10.79 4.10
N ASP A 67 -11.40 11.32 4.65
CA ASP A 67 -10.75 12.54 4.19
C ASP A 67 -10.35 12.50 2.71
N GLY A 68 -9.76 11.39 2.26
CA GLY A 68 -9.42 11.19 0.85
C GLY A 68 -10.65 11.18 -0.07
N ASN A 69 -11.81 10.77 0.45
CA ASN A 69 -13.08 10.81 -0.27
C ASN A 69 -13.70 12.21 -0.24
N LEU A 70 -13.62 12.90 0.91
CA LEU A 70 -14.18 14.22 1.12
C LEU A 70 -13.42 15.34 0.40
N ASN A 71 -12.11 15.17 0.18
CA ASN A 71 -11.29 16.13 -0.54
C ASN A 71 -11.59 16.22 -2.05
N TYR A 72 -12.23 15.21 -2.65
CA TYR A 72 -12.49 15.17 -4.09
C TYR A 72 -13.97 14.87 -4.37
N SER A 73 -14.56 15.67 -5.22
CA SER A 73 -15.86 15.40 -5.85
C SER A 73 -15.66 14.75 -7.21
N GLU A 74 -16.76 14.46 -7.94
CA GLU A 74 -16.68 14.10 -9.36
C GLU A 74 -15.83 15.13 -10.13
N GLY A 75 -14.94 14.64 -10.97
CA GLY A 75 -14.04 15.51 -11.71
C GLY A 75 -12.59 15.03 -11.76
N VAL A 76 -11.69 15.94 -12.07
CA VAL A 76 -10.24 15.67 -12.12
C VAL A 76 -9.73 15.47 -10.70
N VAL A 77 -9.04 14.35 -10.47
CA VAL A 77 -8.42 14.00 -9.17
C VAL A 77 -6.89 13.93 -9.26
N SER A 78 -6.35 13.93 -10.48
CA SER A 78 -4.91 14.02 -10.75
C SER A 78 -4.68 14.48 -12.19
N ASN A 79 -3.69 15.33 -12.38
CA ASN A 79 -3.32 15.92 -13.67
C ASN A 79 -1.81 16.07 -13.73
N THR A 80 -1.09 15.02 -14.13
CA THR A 80 0.35 14.85 -13.90
C THR A 80 1.15 14.89 -15.20
N VAL A 81 2.22 15.67 -15.20
CA VAL A 81 3.35 15.51 -16.13
C VAL A 81 4.48 14.78 -15.41
N ARG A 82 5.01 13.73 -16.01
CA ARG A 82 6.12 12.94 -15.47
C ARG A 82 7.23 12.78 -16.51
N ALA A 83 8.47 13.03 -16.10
CA ALA A 83 9.67 12.72 -16.87
C ALA A 83 10.43 11.57 -16.19
N ALA A 84 11.02 10.69 -16.98
CA ALA A 84 11.94 9.65 -16.52
C ALA A 84 13.12 9.55 -17.46
N GLY A 85 14.32 9.37 -16.92
CA GLY A 85 15.54 9.19 -17.68
C GLY A 85 16.43 8.13 -17.07
N GLU A 86 17.09 7.35 -17.91
CA GLU A 86 18.05 6.34 -17.49
C GLU A 86 19.30 6.36 -18.35
N MET A 87 20.43 6.05 -17.76
CA MET A 87 21.70 5.94 -18.43
C MET A 87 22.48 4.73 -17.93
N ALA A 88 22.93 3.89 -18.85
CA ALA A 88 23.83 2.77 -18.60
C ALA A 88 25.19 3.05 -19.26
N LEU A 89 26.26 2.95 -18.49
CA LEU A 89 27.63 3.09 -18.93
C LEU A 89 28.38 1.77 -18.80
N ARG A 90 29.30 1.50 -19.72
CA ARG A 90 30.16 0.32 -19.69
C ARG A 90 31.57 0.68 -20.11
N TRP A 91 32.56 0.21 -19.34
CA TRP A 91 33.97 0.28 -19.67
C TRP A 91 34.67 -1.04 -19.26
N GLY A 92 35.02 -1.84 -20.26
CA GLY A 92 35.57 -3.18 -20.01
C GLY A 92 34.60 -4.07 -19.21
N ASP A 93 35.07 -4.54 -18.06
CA ASP A 93 34.30 -5.39 -17.16
C ASP A 93 33.42 -4.61 -16.14
N PHE A 94 33.58 -3.30 -16.07
CA PHE A 94 32.83 -2.42 -15.19
C PHE A 94 31.63 -1.81 -15.89
N GLY A 95 30.64 -1.40 -15.10
CA GLY A 95 29.49 -0.65 -15.56
C GLY A 95 28.95 0.26 -14.48
N ALA A 96 28.17 1.26 -14.87
CA ALA A 96 27.38 2.08 -13.98
C ALA A 96 25.98 2.25 -14.58
N TYR A 97 24.99 2.36 -13.72
CA TYR A 97 23.60 2.60 -14.10
C TYR A 97 23.02 3.69 -13.20
N VAL A 98 22.30 4.60 -13.82
CA VAL A 98 21.61 5.68 -13.14
C VAL A 98 20.22 5.83 -13.75
N ARG A 99 19.19 6.01 -12.92
CA ARG A 99 17.83 6.28 -13.34
C ARG A 99 17.18 7.26 -12.37
N GLY A 100 16.50 8.27 -12.93
CA GLY A 100 15.77 9.26 -12.15
C GLY A 100 14.39 9.53 -12.73
N THR A 101 13.50 10.05 -11.91
CA THR A 101 12.16 10.49 -12.27
C THR A 101 11.88 11.86 -11.70
N ALA A 102 11.04 12.63 -12.39
CA ALA A 102 10.50 13.88 -11.91
C ALA A 102 9.02 13.95 -12.30
N PHE A 103 8.19 14.52 -11.44
CA PHE A 103 6.78 14.73 -11.78
C PHE A 103 6.25 16.03 -11.18
N TYR A 104 5.16 16.52 -11.77
CA TYR A 104 4.36 17.63 -11.28
C TYR A 104 2.89 17.34 -11.57
N ASP A 105 2.06 17.30 -10.52
CA ASP A 105 0.63 17.12 -10.59
C ASP A 105 -0.08 18.46 -10.34
N PHE A 106 -0.70 19.01 -11.36
CA PHE A 106 -1.35 20.34 -11.31
C PHE A 106 -2.58 20.35 -10.38
N GLU A 107 -3.21 19.21 -10.14
CA GLU A 107 -4.35 19.09 -9.23
C GLU A 107 -3.86 18.97 -7.78
N ASN A 108 -2.87 18.14 -7.52
CA ASN A 108 -2.42 17.81 -6.18
C ASN A 108 -1.36 18.77 -5.63
N GLN A 109 -0.83 19.68 -6.44
CA GLN A 109 0.01 20.80 -6.01
C GLN A 109 -0.80 22.02 -5.53
N SER A 110 -2.12 21.96 -5.52
CA SER A 110 -2.99 23.06 -5.07
C SER A 110 -3.00 23.14 -3.55
N ASP A 111 -2.86 24.37 -3.03
CA ASP A 111 -2.80 24.67 -1.59
C ASP A 111 -4.15 24.56 -0.87
N SER A 112 -5.27 24.35 -1.57
CA SER A 112 -6.60 24.29 -0.95
C SER A 112 -7.29 22.96 -1.23
N ARG A 113 -7.63 22.25 -0.15
CA ARG A 113 -8.46 21.06 -0.16
C ARG A 113 -9.77 21.31 0.59
N ALA A 114 -10.81 20.54 0.24
CA ALA A 114 -12.12 20.73 0.84
C ALA A 114 -12.18 20.28 2.31
N ARG A 115 -11.35 19.31 2.68
CA ARG A 115 -11.34 18.67 4.01
C ARG A 115 -9.99 18.81 4.70
N THR A 116 -8.97 18.13 4.21
CA THR A 116 -7.64 18.08 4.82
C THR A 116 -6.60 18.58 3.83
N GLU A 117 -5.87 19.62 4.20
CA GLU A 117 -4.76 20.17 3.41
C GLU A 117 -3.56 19.21 3.43
N PHE A 118 -2.79 19.21 2.36
CA PHE A 118 -1.54 18.47 2.32
C PHE A 118 -0.44 19.22 3.08
N ASP A 119 0.29 18.51 3.91
CA ASP A 119 1.56 19.00 4.42
C ASP A 119 2.65 18.90 3.32
N ARG A 120 3.86 19.39 3.63
CA ARG A 120 4.97 19.42 2.67
C ARG A 120 5.40 18.04 2.21
N ASP A 121 5.29 17.03 3.06
CA ASP A 121 5.70 15.67 2.75
C ASP A 121 4.65 15.00 1.88
N ALA A 122 3.36 15.22 2.15
CA ALA A 122 2.27 14.82 1.28
C ALA A 122 2.35 15.49 -0.11
N GLU A 123 2.65 16.81 -0.17
CA GLU A 123 2.85 17.51 -1.44
C GLU A 123 4.01 16.93 -2.26
N LYS A 124 5.11 16.54 -1.63
CA LYS A 124 6.20 15.82 -2.29
C LYS A 124 5.75 14.50 -2.89
N LEU A 125 4.95 13.74 -2.15
CA LEU A 125 4.50 12.42 -2.60
C LEU A 125 3.51 12.48 -3.76
N VAL A 126 2.59 13.47 -3.76
CA VAL A 126 1.48 13.48 -4.71
C VAL A 126 1.45 14.71 -5.61
N GLY A 127 2.07 15.82 -5.23
CA GLY A 127 2.11 17.08 -5.96
C GLY A 127 3.31 17.20 -6.90
N SER A 128 4.54 17.20 -6.37
CA SER A 128 5.74 17.28 -7.21
C SER A 128 6.99 16.76 -6.51
N ASP A 129 7.79 16.00 -7.23
CA ASP A 129 9.08 15.54 -6.73
C ASP A 129 10.09 15.29 -7.86
N VAL A 130 11.39 15.26 -7.49
CA VAL A 130 12.52 14.84 -8.32
C VAL A 130 13.33 13.81 -7.55
N GLU A 131 13.34 12.58 -8.03
CA GLU A 131 13.90 11.44 -7.33
C GLU A 131 14.97 10.72 -8.15
N LEU A 132 16.07 10.37 -7.49
CA LEU A 132 17.06 9.43 -7.99
C LEU A 132 16.60 8.01 -7.63
N ARG A 133 16.05 7.28 -8.60
CA ARG A 133 15.48 5.94 -8.38
C ARG A 133 16.56 4.88 -8.22
N GLU A 134 17.37 4.69 -9.23
CA GLU A 134 18.42 3.67 -9.21
C GLU A 134 19.78 4.29 -9.49
N SER A 135 20.80 3.88 -8.74
CA SER A 135 22.18 4.27 -8.94
C SER A 135 23.11 3.20 -8.41
N TYR A 136 23.75 2.44 -9.30
CA TYR A 136 24.68 1.41 -8.90
C TYR A 136 25.85 1.26 -9.86
N VAL A 137 26.95 0.71 -9.33
CA VAL A 137 28.08 0.23 -10.12
C VAL A 137 28.03 -1.28 -10.24
N SER A 138 28.59 -1.80 -11.32
CA SER A 138 28.63 -3.25 -11.57
C SER A 138 30.02 -3.69 -12.00
N TRP A 139 30.37 -4.92 -11.64
CA TRP A 139 31.61 -5.57 -12.04
C TRP A 139 31.32 -7.00 -12.51
N ARG A 140 31.79 -7.31 -13.73
CA ARG A 140 31.75 -8.64 -14.30
C ARG A 140 33.09 -9.32 -14.11
N PHE A 141 33.10 -10.53 -13.59
CA PHE A 141 34.32 -11.28 -13.34
C PHE A 141 34.05 -12.78 -13.49
N ARG A 142 35.10 -13.60 -13.41
CA ARG A 142 34.98 -15.05 -13.64
C ARG A 142 35.77 -15.84 -12.61
N PRO A 143 35.28 -16.00 -11.39
CA PRO A 143 35.92 -16.82 -10.37
C PRO A 143 35.88 -18.29 -10.80
N GLY A 144 37.05 -18.93 -10.89
CA GLY A 144 37.15 -20.31 -11.36
C GLY A 144 36.58 -20.55 -12.77
N GLY A 145 36.52 -19.53 -13.63
CA GLY A 145 35.94 -19.61 -14.98
C GLY A 145 34.43 -19.41 -15.05
N MET A 146 33.72 -19.33 -13.93
CA MET A 146 32.28 -19.12 -13.85
C MET A 146 31.93 -17.64 -14.03
N PRO A 147 31.01 -17.26 -14.96
CA PRO A 147 30.60 -15.89 -15.09
C PRO A 147 29.89 -15.37 -13.83
N ALA A 148 30.34 -14.24 -13.32
CA ALA A 148 29.76 -13.57 -12.15
C ALA A 148 29.49 -12.09 -12.45
N LEU A 149 28.45 -11.55 -11.80
CA LEU A 149 28.09 -10.13 -11.83
C LEU A 149 27.84 -9.67 -10.39
N LEU A 150 28.61 -8.66 -9.97
CA LEU A 150 28.41 -7.94 -8.73
C LEU A 150 27.79 -6.57 -9.03
N ARG A 151 26.78 -6.16 -8.28
CA ARG A 151 26.24 -4.80 -8.28
C ARG A 151 26.26 -4.25 -6.86
N VAL A 152 26.60 -2.97 -6.72
CA VAL A 152 26.64 -2.25 -5.44
C VAL A 152 26.01 -0.88 -5.62
N GLY A 153 25.05 -0.55 -4.79
CA GLY A 153 24.32 0.72 -4.80
C GLY A 153 22.81 0.54 -4.73
N GLN A 154 22.10 1.61 -5.03
CA GLN A 154 20.65 1.68 -5.01
C GLN A 154 20.06 0.97 -6.24
N GLN A 155 19.34 -0.13 -6.02
CA GLN A 155 18.89 -1.01 -7.08
C GLN A 155 17.64 -1.79 -6.73
N ILE A 156 16.98 -2.33 -7.76
CA ILE A 156 15.85 -3.23 -7.64
C ILE A 156 16.32 -4.67 -7.94
N VAL A 157 15.96 -5.60 -7.04
CA VAL A 157 16.11 -7.04 -7.22
C VAL A 157 14.73 -7.69 -7.10
N ASN A 158 14.34 -8.48 -8.07
CA ASN A 158 13.04 -9.14 -8.09
C ASN A 158 13.20 -10.63 -8.44
N TRP A 159 12.74 -11.50 -7.57
CA TRP A 159 12.75 -12.96 -7.76
C TRP A 159 11.38 -13.55 -8.08
N SER A 160 10.31 -12.74 -8.03
CA SER A 160 8.96 -13.19 -8.37
C SER A 160 8.83 -13.52 -9.86
N GLU A 161 8.19 -14.64 -10.16
CA GLU A 161 7.78 -15.06 -11.50
C GLU A 161 6.34 -14.65 -11.83
N THR A 162 5.56 -14.22 -10.83
CA THR A 162 4.17 -13.83 -10.96
C THR A 162 3.98 -12.34 -10.69
N THR A 163 2.80 -11.80 -10.94
CA THR A 163 2.55 -10.35 -10.86
C THR A 163 1.27 -9.97 -10.16
N PHE A 164 0.43 -10.93 -9.81
CA PHE A 164 -0.88 -10.63 -9.23
C PHE A 164 -0.80 -10.42 -7.72
N VAL A 165 -0.27 -11.39 -6.96
CA VAL A 165 -0.10 -11.26 -5.51
C VAL A 165 1.25 -10.62 -5.21
N ARG A 166 1.24 -9.73 -4.24
CA ARG A 166 2.40 -9.00 -3.73
C ARG A 166 2.83 -9.57 -2.39
N ASP A 167 4.01 -9.15 -1.95
CA ASP A 167 4.60 -9.55 -0.67
C ASP A 167 4.92 -11.06 -0.57
N GLY A 168 5.12 -11.70 -1.74
CA GLY A 168 5.71 -13.03 -1.88
C GLY A 168 7.23 -12.96 -2.07
N LEU A 169 7.75 -13.45 -3.20
CA LEU A 169 9.17 -13.36 -3.58
C LEU A 169 9.63 -11.94 -3.94
N ASP A 170 8.72 -11.00 -4.02
CA ASP A 170 8.96 -9.61 -4.40
C ASP A 170 9.16 -8.66 -3.21
N VAL A 171 9.18 -9.16 -1.96
CA VAL A 171 9.38 -8.35 -0.73
C VAL A 171 10.76 -7.69 -0.61
N ILE A 172 11.73 -8.07 -1.47
CA ILE A 172 13.09 -7.53 -1.43
C ILE A 172 13.08 -6.00 -1.54
N ASN A 173 12.27 -5.49 -2.47
CA ASN A 173 12.08 -4.05 -2.66
C ASN A 173 10.64 -3.67 -2.31
N PRO A 174 10.43 -2.71 -1.40
CA PRO A 174 9.08 -2.26 -1.05
C PRO A 174 8.37 -1.69 -2.28
N ILE A 175 7.05 -1.77 -2.25
CA ILE A 175 6.22 -1.16 -3.27
C ILE A 175 5.99 0.32 -2.93
N ASP A 176 5.98 1.16 -3.92
CA ASP A 176 5.56 2.54 -3.85
C ASP A 176 4.10 2.62 -4.29
N LEU A 177 3.17 2.54 -3.32
CA LEU A 177 1.73 2.55 -3.61
C LEU A 177 1.26 3.89 -4.18
N VAL A 178 1.92 4.99 -3.82
CA VAL A 178 1.63 6.31 -4.39
C VAL A 178 1.90 6.30 -5.89
N THR A 179 3.10 5.88 -6.29
CA THR A 179 3.46 5.77 -7.72
C THR A 179 2.61 4.75 -8.48
N VAL A 180 2.19 3.64 -7.84
CA VAL A 180 1.26 2.66 -8.45
C VAL A 180 -0.07 3.31 -8.85
N LEU A 181 -0.59 4.18 -8.00
CA LEU A 181 -1.90 4.81 -8.17
C LEU A 181 -1.84 6.08 -9.03
N GLN A 182 -0.71 6.78 -9.07
CA GLN A 182 -0.51 7.96 -9.91
C GLN A 182 -0.63 7.65 -11.41
N PRO A 183 -1.19 8.57 -12.21
CA PRO A 183 -1.12 8.45 -13.66
C PRO A 183 0.29 8.69 -14.18
N ALA A 184 0.55 8.33 -15.44
CA ALA A 184 1.85 8.49 -16.11
C ALA A 184 3.02 7.66 -15.53
N SER A 185 2.82 6.86 -14.48
CA SER A 185 3.77 5.89 -13.95
C SER A 185 3.93 4.66 -14.86
N LYS A 186 5.04 3.95 -14.73
CA LYS A 186 5.35 2.70 -15.43
C LYS A 186 5.73 1.61 -14.43
N LYS A 187 5.72 0.35 -14.89
CA LYS A 187 6.08 -0.81 -14.06
C LYS A 187 7.45 -0.64 -13.37
N GLU A 188 8.40 -0.04 -14.05
CA GLU A 188 9.74 0.22 -13.56
C GLU A 188 9.78 1.26 -12.42
N ASP A 189 8.71 2.07 -12.30
CA ASP A 189 8.58 3.12 -11.27
C ASP A 189 7.96 2.59 -9.96
N LEU A 190 7.36 1.38 -9.95
CA LEU A 190 6.45 0.93 -8.89
C LEU A 190 7.15 0.39 -7.64
N ARG A 191 8.46 0.24 -7.64
CA ARG A 191 9.21 -0.30 -6.50
C ARG A 191 10.25 0.70 -6.05
N THR A 192 10.41 0.79 -4.74
CA THR A 192 11.44 1.62 -4.12
C THR A 192 12.77 0.88 -4.16
N PRO A 193 13.77 1.38 -4.90
CA PRO A 193 15.10 0.78 -4.93
C PRO A 193 15.76 0.86 -3.56
N GLN A 194 16.55 -0.17 -3.21
CA GLN A 194 17.22 -0.26 -1.92
C GLN A 194 18.74 -0.23 -2.10
N GLN A 195 19.44 0.37 -1.14
CA GLN A 195 20.89 0.30 -1.04
C GLN A 195 21.33 -1.13 -0.70
N MET A 196 21.99 -1.81 -1.61
CA MET A 196 22.42 -3.19 -1.39
C MET A 196 23.64 -3.59 -2.21
N VAL A 197 24.28 -4.66 -1.79
CA VAL A 197 25.15 -5.47 -2.65
C VAL A 197 24.36 -6.67 -3.15
N TRP A 198 24.45 -6.93 -4.44
CA TRP A 198 23.84 -8.09 -5.09
C TRP A 198 24.89 -8.81 -5.96
N LEU A 199 24.93 -10.12 -5.84
CA LEU A 199 25.84 -11.01 -6.58
C LEU A 199 25.04 -12.08 -7.31
N ALA A 200 25.32 -12.26 -8.60
CA ALA A 200 24.86 -13.41 -9.37
C ALA A 200 26.08 -14.22 -9.86
N LEU A 201 26.04 -15.54 -9.72
CA LEU A 201 27.06 -16.48 -10.14
C LEU A 201 26.44 -17.57 -11.02
N ASN A 202 26.87 -17.66 -12.27
CA ASN A 202 26.47 -18.75 -13.17
C ASN A 202 27.41 -19.94 -12.97
N VAL A 203 26.99 -20.92 -12.14
CA VAL A 203 27.77 -22.11 -11.82
C VAL A 203 27.88 -23.04 -13.04
N SER A 204 26.82 -23.10 -13.85
CA SER A 204 26.78 -23.79 -15.13
C SER A 204 25.83 -23.08 -16.11
N MET A 205 25.66 -23.63 -17.31
CA MET A 205 24.70 -23.11 -18.29
C MET A 205 23.24 -23.25 -17.87
N THR A 206 22.95 -24.11 -16.89
CA THR A 206 21.60 -24.40 -16.42
C THR A 206 21.40 -24.16 -14.94
N PHE A 207 22.41 -23.67 -14.23
CA PHE A 207 22.32 -23.43 -12.79
C PHE A 207 23.03 -22.14 -12.40
N SER A 208 22.33 -21.27 -11.70
CA SER A 208 22.84 -20.01 -11.16
C SER A 208 22.47 -19.85 -9.69
N MET A 209 23.27 -19.05 -9.00
CA MET A 209 23.06 -18.64 -7.62
C MET A 209 23.01 -17.13 -7.56
N GLU A 210 22.13 -16.58 -6.74
CA GLU A 210 22.06 -15.16 -6.46
C GLU A 210 22.07 -14.94 -4.95
N ALA A 211 22.62 -13.81 -4.51
CA ALA A 211 22.56 -13.38 -3.13
C ALA A 211 22.54 -11.86 -3.05
N TYR A 212 21.89 -11.32 -2.02
CA TYR A 212 21.94 -9.90 -1.70
C TYR A 212 22.10 -9.67 -0.20
N TYR A 213 22.60 -8.46 0.13
CA TYR A 213 22.60 -7.89 1.47
C TYR A 213 22.23 -6.40 1.37
N GLN A 214 21.21 -5.96 2.13
CA GLN A 214 20.73 -4.58 2.18
C GLN A 214 21.42 -3.80 3.29
N PHE A 215 21.70 -2.52 3.04
CA PHE A 215 22.31 -1.58 3.98
C PHE A 215 21.34 -0.48 4.43
N GLU A 216 20.13 -0.50 3.91
CA GLU A 216 19.09 0.49 4.15
C GLU A 216 17.75 -0.21 4.23
N TRP A 217 16.92 0.21 5.16
CA TRP A 217 15.53 -0.20 5.23
C TRP A 217 14.63 0.96 4.81
N GLN A 218 13.59 0.67 4.03
CA GLN A 218 12.54 1.62 3.70
C GLN A 218 11.17 0.92 3.76
N PRO A 219 10.10 1.62 4.19
CA PRO A 219 8.76 1.08 4.24
C PRO A 219 8.13 0.99 2.85
N VAL A 220 6.95 0.39 2.78
CA VAL A 220 5.98 0.61 1.70
C VAL A 220 5.53 2.07 1.75
N GLU A 221 5.65 2.78 0.63
CA GLU A 221 5.15 4.16 0.53
C GLU A 221 3.63 4.15 0.43
N LEU A 222 2.99 4.69 1.47
CA LEU A 222 1.53 4.74 1.58
C LEU A 222 0.95 6.05 1.03
N PRO A 223 -0.28 6.02 0.50
CA PRO A 223 -1.02 7.22 0.16
C PRO A 223 -1.07 8.21 1.34
N PRO A 224 -0.70 9.48 1.16
CA PRO A 224 -0.80 10.47 2.24
C PRO A 224 -2.26 10.76 2.58
N VAL A 225 -2.49 11.16 3.84
CA VAL A 225 -3.82 11.52 4.36
C VAL A 225 -4.47 12.59 3.47
N GLY A 226 -5.76 12.42 3.20
CA GLY A 226 -6.53 13.34 2.37
C GLY A 226 -6.31 13.20 0.86
N TRP A 227 -5.35 12.40 0.38
CA TRP A 227 -5.23 12.13 -1.06
C TRP A 227 -6.34 11.19 -1.55
N TYR A 228 -6.75 11.35 -2.81
CA TYR A 228 -7.87 10.60 -3.42
C TYR A 228 -7.86 9.09 -3.16
N PHE A 229 -6.70 8.48 -3.07
CA PHE A 229 -6.55 7.06 -2.80
C PHE A 229 -6.21 6.72 -1.33
N SER A 230 -6.17 7.72 -0.45
CA SER A 230 -6.05 7.46 0.98
C SER A 230 -7.29 6.72 1.49
N ASN A 231 -7.08 5.78 2.38
CA ASN A 231 -8.11 5.03 3.09
C ASN A 231 -7.87 5.03 4.60
N ASN A 232 -7.04 5.95 5.07
CA ASN A 232 -6.73 6.12 6.48
C ASN A 232 -6.35 7.57 6.76
N ASP A 233 -6.99 8.20 7.75
CA ASP A 233 -6.79 9.61 8.09
C ASP A 233 -5.83 9.77 9.29
N GLY A 234 -5.53 8.69 10.00
CA GLY A 234 -4.52 8.67 11.07
C GLY A 234 -3.10 8.32 10.60
N LEU A 235 -2.97 7.65 9.45
CA LEU A 235 -1.72 7.06 8.97
C LEU A 235 -1.61 7.23 7.45
N GLY A 236 -0.64 7.98 6.96
CA GLY A 236 -0.40 8.13 5.53
C GLY A 236 0.87 8.92 5.24
N GLY A 237 1.58 8.58 4.17
CA GLY A 237 2.88 9.19 3.90
C GLY A 237 3.81 9.06 5.11
N GLU A 238 4.55 10.09 5.44
CA GLU A 238 5.45 10.13 6.62
C GLU A 238 4.74 10.60 7.90
N GLY A 239 3.52 11.17 7.82
CA GLY A 239 2.79 11.74 8.93
C GLY A 239 2.01 10.71 9.76
N LEU A 240 1.99 10.90 11.08
CA LEU A 240 1.00 10.34 11.99
C LEU A 240 0.10 11.49 12.43
N GLN A 241 -1.21 11.35 12.20
CA GLN A 241 -2.17 12.34 12.64
C GLN A 241 -2.86 11.87 13.93
N SER A 242 -4.15 11.84 13.98
CA SER A 242 -4.90 11.40 15.13
C SER A 242 -5.93 10.36 14.74
N TRP A 243 -6.35 9.57 15.72
CA TRP A 243 -7.42 8.60 15.60
C TRP A 243 -8.65 9.09 16.36
N MET A 244 -9.79 9.15 15.67
CA MET A 244 -11.08 9.51 16.26
C MET A 244 -11.79 8.26 16.78
N TYR A 245 -12.28 8.30 18.05
CA TYR A 245 -12.97 7.13 18.64
C TYR A 245 -14.47 7.34 18.86
N GLY A 246 -15.04 8.45 18.43
CA GLY A 246 -16.45 8.82 18.60
C GLY A 246 -17.46 8.09 17.71
N ASN A 247 -17.17 6.87 17.23
CA ASN A 247 -18.06 6.06 16.39
C ASN A 247 -18.63 6.82 15.19
N GLY A 248 -17.81 7.61 14.52
CA GLY A 248 -18.18 8.42 13.35
C GLY A 248 -19.09 9.62 13.64
N GLN A 249 -19.49 9.82 14.92
CA GLN A 249 -20.36 10.94 15.32
C GLN A 249 -19.59 12.22 15.65
N THR A 250 -18.28 12.13 15.81
CA THR A 250 -17.39 13.24 16.14
C THR A 250 -16.53 13.56 14.91
N SER A 251 -16.51 14.85 14.56
CA SER A 251 -15.73 15.32 13.44
C SER A 251 -14.25 15.41 13.79
N ASP A 252 -13.40 15.00 12.89
CA ASP A 252 -11.95 15.17 12.96
C ASP A 252 -11.49 16.62 12.72
N LEU A 253 -12.39 17.50 12.28
CA LEU A 253 -12.16 18.95 12.22
C LEU A 253 -12.42 19.67 13.56
N GLY A 254 -12.82 18.92 14.60
CA GLY A 254 -13.21 19.43 15.91
C GLY A 254 -14.72 19.47 16.10
N THR A 255 -15.14 19.75 17.31
CA THR A 255 -16.54 19.68 17.75
C THR A 255 -16.94 20.94 18.51
N ASP A 256 -18.08 21.54 18.15
CA ASP A 256 -18.75 22.53 18.98
C ASP A 256 -19.43 21.80 20.15
N LEU A 257 -18.83 21.90 21.34
CA LEU A 257 -19.30 21.21 22.54
C LEU A 257 -20.62 21.80 23.05
N ASP A 258 -20.89 23.08 22.81
CA ASP A 258 -22.18 23.69 23.18
C ASP A 258 -23.31 23.05 22.38
N GLN A 259 -23.12 22.92 21.06
CA GLN A 259 -24.07 22.23 20.20
C GLN A 259 -24.18 20.73 20.55
N ARG A 260 -23.05 20.07 20.77
CA ARG A 260 -22.96 18.65 21.08
C ARG A 260 -23.76 18.27 22.32
N PHE A 261 -23.67 19.09 23.35
CA PHE A 261 -24.30 18.84 24.65
C PHE A 261 -25.58 19.64 24.86
N GLY A 262 -26.05 20.41 23.88
CA GLY A 262 -27.26 21.24 24.00
C GLY A 262 -27.13 22.38 25.02
N LEU A 263 -25.95 22.95 25.13
CA LEU A 263 -25.63 24.04 26.05
C LEU A 263 -25.77 25.43 25.35
N PRO A 264 -25.99 26.52 26.12
CA PRO A 264 -25.93 27.87 25.59
C PRO A 264 -24.57 28.20 24.95
N ALA A 265 -24.60 28.93 23.84
CA ALA A 265 -23.39 29.31 23.11
C ALA A 265 -22.37 30.02 24.02
N GLY A 266 -21.12 29.61 23.96
CA GLY A 266 -20.02 30.16 24.77
C GLY A 266 -19.87 29.55 26.16
N THR A 267 -20.54 28.43 26.44
CA THR A 267 -20.40 27.69 27.71
C THR A 267 -19.11 26.84 27.72
N LEU A 268 -18.90 26.03 26.70
CA LEU A 268 -17.72 25.17 26.50
C LEU A 268 -16.94 25.62 25.26
N GLY A 269 -17.65 26.02 24.20
CA GLY A 269 -17.09 26.45 22.94
C GLY A 269 -16.66 25.29 22.03
N PHE A 270 -15.77 25.61 21.08
CA PHE A 270 -15.26 24.67 20.09
C PHE A 270 -13.99 24.00 20.60
N ASP A 271 -13.92 22.67 20.50
CA ASP A 271 -12.75 21.86 20.86
C ASP A 271 -12.26 21.09 19.63
N GLU A 272 -11.04 21.42 19.17
CA GLU A 272 -10.39 20.78 18.03
C GLU A 272 -9.92 19.34 18.36
N ASN A 273 -9.79 19.01 19.65
CA ASN A 273 -9.22 17.76 20.13
C ASN A 273 -10.26 16.83 20.80
N PHE A 274 -11.56 17.15 20.66
CA PHE A 274 -12.58 16.33 21.29
C PHE A 274 -12.63 14.92 20.71
N GLN A 275 -12.53 13.90 21.58
CA GLN A 275 -12.52 12.47 21.25
C GLN A 275 -11.39 12.07 20.27
N ARG A 276 -10.24 12.67 20.42
CA ARG A 276 -9.06 12.46 19.58
C ARG A 276 -7.96 11.74 20.37
N LEU A 277 -7.37 10.72 19.77
CA LEU A 277 -6.16 10.04 20.23
C LEU A 277 -5.00 10.44 19.30
N PRO A 278 -3.99 11.18 19.78
CA PRO A 278 -2.90 11.64 18.93
C PRO A 278 -1.95 10.52 18.50
N GLY A 279 -1.41 10.63 17.29
CA GLY A 279 -0.27 9.84 16.84
C GLY A 279 1.03 10.42 17.40
N PHE A 280 1.91 9.55 17.92
CA PHE A 280 3.11 10.01 18.64
C PHE A 280 4.41 9.82 17.86
N ASN A 281 4.69 8.62 17.34
CA ASN A 281 5.99 8.27 16.77
C ASN A 281 5.90 7.12 15.76
N ARG A 282 6.92 7.04 14.89
CA ARG A 282 7.26 5.86 14.09
C ARG A 282 8.51 5.22 14.67
N ASP A 283 8.40 3.97 15.05
CA ASP A 283 9.51 3.15 15.53
C ASP A 283 10.03 2.31 14.35
N THR A 284 11.08 2.83 13.71
CA THR A 284 11.67 2.20 12.51
C THR A 284 12.65 1.10 12.90
N PRO A 285 12.75 0.01 12.13
CA PRO A 285 13.68 -1.07 12.38
C PRO A 285 15.11 -0.70 12.00
N SER A 286 16.04 -1.62 12.26
CA SER A 286 17.44 -1.49 11.83
C SER A 286 17.57 -1.46 10.30
N ASP A 287 18.50 -0.66 9.78
CA ASP A 287 18.88 -0.68 8.36
C ASP A 287 19.58 -1.98 7.95
N THR A 288 20.09 -2.75 8.89
CA THR A 288 20.87 -3.95 8.64
C THR A 288 20.13 -5.22 9.04
N GLY A 289 20.68 -6.38 8.67
CA GLY A 289 20.06 -7.68 9.00
C GLY A 289 19.16 -8.23 7.90
N GLN A 290 19.07 -7.56 6.76
CA GLN A 290 18.23 -7.96 5.64
C GLN A 290 19.09 -8.56 4.52
N TYR A 291 18.85 -9.82 4.17
CA TYR A 291 19.63 -10.57 3.16
C TYR A 291 18.83 -11.71 2.57
N GLY A 292 19.30 -12.22 1.46
CA GLY A 292 18.69 -13.39 0.85
C GLY A 292 19.60 -14.10 -0.13
N ALA A 293 19.20 -15.33 -0.48
CA ALA A 293 19.84 -16.15 -1.48
C ALA A 293 18.83 -16.90 -2.34
N ALA A 294 19.15 -17.10 -3.60
CA ALA A 294 18.36 -17.87 -4.55
C ALA A 294 19.21 -18.90 -5.28
N LEU A 295 18.64 -20.08 -5.50
CA LEU A 295 19.15 -21.13 -6.36
C LEU A 295 18.23 -21.27 -7.55
N ILE A 296 18.72 -21.01 -8.76
CA ILE A 296 17.90 -20.98 -9.98
C ILE A 296 18.41 -22.05 -10.94
N GLY A 297 17.52 -22.98 -11.30
CA GLY A 297 17.79 -24.05 -12.23
C GLY A 297 16.96 -23.97 -13.51
N ILE A 298 17.53 -24.37 -14.65
CA ILE A 298 16.81 -24.54 -15.91
C ILE A 298 16.86 -26.05 -16.24
N LEU A 299 15.68 -26.64 -16.42
CA LEU A 299 15.54 -28.06 -16.79
C LEU A 299 15.44 -28.16 -18.32
N PRO A 300 16.55 -28.45 -19.03
CA PRO A 300 16.59 -28.32 -20.48
C PRO A 300 15.68 -29.32 -21.21
N TYR A 301 15.44 -30.48 -20.61
CA TYR A 301 14.58 -31.55 -21.18
C TYR A 301 13.09 -31.38 -20.85
N SER A 302 12.74 -30.40 -20.05
CA SER A 302 11.35 -30.05 -19.65
C SER A 302 10.93 -28.70 -20.21
N ASN A 303 11.10 -28.50 -21.51
CA ASN A 303 10.76 -27.23 -22.21
C ASN A 303 11.49 -26.00 -21.64
N ALA A 304 12.73 -26.19 -21.19
CA ALA A 304 13.53 -25.19 -20.50
C ALA A 304 12.80 -24.59 -19.26
N THR A 305 12.07 -25.43 -18.52
CA THR A 305 11.41 -25.05 -17.28
C THR A 305 12.42 -24.44 -16.32
N LYS A 306 12.18 -23.20 -15.91
CA LYS A 306 12.93 -22.52 -14.85
C LYS A 306 12.32 -22.90 -13.51
N ILE A 307 13.15 -23.21 -12.54
CA ILE A 307 12.77 -23.45 -11.15
C ILE A 307 13.66 -22.59 -10.25
N GLY A 308 13.11 -22.08 -9.14
CA GLY A 308 13.82 -21.29 -8.15
C GLY A 308 13.53 -21.76 -6.74
N LEU A 309 14.56 -21.78 -5.89
CA LEU A 309 14.46 -21.93 -4.44
C LEU A 309 15.03 -20.66 -3.83
N HIS A 310 14.30 -20.05 -2.91
CA HIS A 310 14.58 -18.72 -2.39
C HIS A 310 14.53 -18.73 -0.87
N TYR A 311 15.43 -17.99 -0.26
CA TYR A 311 15.40 -17.65 1.15
C TYR A 311 15.66 -16.14 1.31
N MET A 312 14.88 -15.51 2.16
CA MET A 312 15.01 -14.08 2.47
C MET A 312 14.79 -13.86 3.96
N ARG A 313 15.60 -12.98 4.54
CA ARG A 313 15.35 -12.40 5.85
C ARG A 313 15.19 -10.90 5.68
N TYR A 314 14.10 -10.36 6.22
CA TYR A 314 13.76 -8.96 6.05
C TYR A 314 13.00 -8.43 7.28
N HIS A 315 12.93 -7.11 7.40
CA HIS A 315 12.08 -6.42 8.38
C HIS A 315 10.77 -6.03 7.72
N SER A 316 9.68 -5.99 8.48
CA SER A 316 8.37 -5.64 7.94
C SER A 316 8.44 -4.33 7.16
N ARG A 317 7.86 -4.31 5.96
CA ARG A 317 7.73 -3.11 5.13
C ARG A 317 6.41 -2.39 5.39
N LEU A 318 5.47 -3.09 6.02
CA LEU A 318 4.20 -2.56 6.46
C LEU A 318 4.24 -2.38 7.96
N HIS A 319 3.69 -1.27 8.43
CA HIS A 319 3.61 -0.96 9.85
C HIS A 319 2.51 -1.75 10.54
N VAL A 320 2.62 -1.86 11.85
CA VAL A 320 1.55 -2.26 12.77
C VAL A 320 1.36 -1.17 13.81
N VAL A 321 0.11 -0.99 14.25
CA VAL A 321 -0.29 0.03 15.22
C VAL A 321 -0.12 -0.53 16.62
N MET A 322 0.52 0.25 17.49
CA MET A 322 0.65 0.05 18.91
C MET A 322 -0.04 1.22 19.63
N ALA A 323 -0.35 1.07 20.90
CA ALA A 323 -0.92 2.16 21.67
C ALA A 323 -0.19 2.35 23.02
N ARG A 324 -0.41 3.49 23.64
CA ARG A 324 0.09 3.81 24.98
C ARG A 324 -1.01 4.51 25.76
N THR A 325 -1.22 4.07 26.99
CA THR A 325 -2.13 4.72 27.95
C THR A 325 -1.64 6.10 28.36
N GLY A 326 -2.54 6.97 28.81
CA GLY A 326 -2.19 8.26 29.40
C GLY A 326 -1.33 8.08 30.65
N ASP A 327 -0.53 9.06 30.98
CA ASP A 327 0.35 9.01 32.14
C ASP A 327 -0.41 9.09 33.49
N ALA A 328 0.32 9.01 34.61
CA ALA A 328 -0.28 9.05 35.94
C ALA A 328 -0.99 10.39 36.25
N ALA A 329 -0.56 11.51 35.62
CA ALA A 329 -1.22 12.79 35.78
C ALA A 329 -2.54 12.84 35.03
N ALA A 330 -2.56 12.30 33.81
CA ALA A 330 -3.77 12.15 33.00
C ALA A 330 -4.81 11.27 33.73
N VAL A 331 -4.38 10.13 34.28
CA VAL A 331 -5.27 9.25 35.07
C VAL A 331 -5.80 9.98 36.31
N ALA A 332 -4.95 10.69 37.05
CA ALA A 332 -5.38 11.45 38.24
C ALA A 332 -6.42 12.53 37.89
N ALA A 333 -6.36 13.13 36.70
CA ALA A 333 -7.30 14.14 36.23
C ALA A 333 -8.71 13.57 35.93
N THR A 334 -8.86 12.24 35.83
CA THR A 334 -10.17 11.56 35.64
C THR A 334 -10.80 11.13 36.97
N ALA A 335 -10.16 11.40 38.11
CA ALA A 335 -10.68 11.00 39.41
C ALA A 335 -12.07 11.60 39.68
N GLU A 336 -12.94 10.83 40.35
CA GLU A 336 -14.35 11.19 40.62
C GLU A 336 -14.57 12.62 41.16
N PRO A 337 -13.76 13.17 42.06
CA PRO A 337 -13.98 14.55 42.51
C PRO A 337 -13.91 15.60 41.38
N PHE A 338 -13.06 15.41 40.38
CA PHE A 338 -12.95 16.33 39.24
C PHE A 338 -14.12 16.15 38.27
N VAL A 339 -14.53 14.91 38.01
CA VAL A 339 -15.71 14.61 37.18
C VAL A 339 -16.96 15.16 37.84
N ALA A 340 -17.16 14.92 39.13
CA ALA A 340 -18.31 15.41 39.90
C ALA A 340 -18.37 16.96 39.94
N ALA A 341 -17.23 17.62 40.11
CA ALA A 341 -17.17 19.09 40.08
C ALA A 341 -17.58 19.65 38.72
N ARG A 342 -17.10 19.05 37.63
CA ARG A 342 -17.49 19.43 36.26
C ARG A 342 -18.96 19.14 35.99
N ALA A 343 -19.44 17.97 36.42
CA ALA A 343 -20.87 17.60 36.30
C ALA A 343 -21.78 18.58 36.99
N SER A 344 -21.49 18.98 38.24
CA SER A 344 -22.27 19.96 38.99
C SER A 344 -22.24 21.36 38.36
N ALA A 345 -21.13 21.75 37.75
CA ALA A 345 -21.04 23.01 37.01
C ALA A 345 -21.96 22.98 35.78
N LEU A 346 -21.94 21.93 34.99
CA LEU A 346 -22.80 21.76 33.81
C LEU A 346 -24.27 21.59 34.17
N GLU A 347 -24.58 20.81 35.22
CA GLU A 347 -25.93 20.71 35.79
C GLU A 347 -26.52 22.11 36.09
N SER A 348 -25.71 22.97 36.70
CA SER A 348 -26.14 24.35 37.01
C SER A 348 -26.49 25.15 35.75
N VAL A 349 -25.79 24.93 34.62
CA VAL A 349 -26.11 25.56 33.34
C VAL A 349 -27.45 25.03 32.82
N TYR A 350 -27.69 23.74 32.80
CA TYR A 350 -28.95 23.14 32.35
C TYR A 350 -30.13 23.58 33.20
N LEU A 351 -29.95 23.68 34.52
CA LEU A 351 -30.98 24.18 35.43
C LEU A 351 -31.35 25.64 35.13
N ASN A 352 -30.36 26.48 34.78
CA ASN A 352 -30.60 27.86 34.42
C ASN A 352 -31.38 28.03 33.10
N GLU A 353 -31.24 27.06 32.19
CA GLU A 353 -32.01 26.95 30.94
C GLU A 353 -33.39 26.33 31.14
N GLY A 354 -33.74 25.95 32.37
CA GLY A 354 -35.06 25.41 32.72
C GLY A 354 -35.23 23.93 32.46
N VAL A 355 -34.15 23.18 32.32
CA VAL A 355 -34.19 21.70 32.24
C VAL A 355 -34.60 21.12 33.59
N ASP A 356 -35.37 20.03 33.56
CA ASP A 356 -35.76 19.30 34.79
C ASP A 356 -34.55 18.91 35.62
N PRO A 357 -34.59 19.04 36.97
CA PRO A 357 -33.39 18.77 37.80
C PRO A 357 -32.80 17.36 37.66
N VAL A 358 -33.63 16.35 37.44
CA VAL A 358 -33.13 14.98 37.24
C VAL A 358 -32.46 14.83 35.89
N GLU A 359 -33.04 15.41 34.85
CA GLU A 359 -32.48 15.43 33.51
C GLU A 359 -31.20 16.29 33.45
N ALA A 360 -31.20 17.45 34.10
CA ALA A 360 -30.02 18.32 34.19
C ALA A 360 -28.81 17.62 34.85
N ALA A 361 -29.06 16.88 35.93
CA ALA A 361 -28.03 16.09 36.59
C ALA A 361 -27.47 14.96 35.69
N LEU A 362 -28.35 14.26 34.94
CA LEU A 362 -27.92 13.23 33.98
C LEU A 362 -27.11 13.81 32.82
N LEU A 363 -27.59 14.87 32.19
CA LEU A 363 -26.90 15.54 31.07
C LEU A 363 -25.56 16.14 31.51
N GLY A 364 -25.53 16.79 32.69
CA GLY A 364 -24.31 17.33 33.27
C GLY A 364 -23.27 16.26 33.57
N ARG A 365 -23.69 15.09 34.05
CA ARG A 365 -22.82 13.95 34.30
C ARG A 365 -22.27 13.35 33.01
N ASP A 366 -23.12 13.08 32.03
CA ASP A 366 -22.73 12.53 30.73
C ASP A 366 -21.72 13.44 30.00
N ALA A 367 -22.00 14.74 29.92
CA ALA A 367 -21.08 15.70 29.32
C ALA A 367 -19.74 15.76 30.07
N ALA A 368 -19.75 15.77 31.40
CA ALA A 368 -18.54 15.79 32.20
C ALA A 368 -17.68 14.54 31.98
N GLU A 369 -18.28 13.37 31.89
CA GLU A 369 -17.58 12.12 31.62
C GLU A 369 -16.96 12.10 30.22
N GLN A 370 -17.73 12.44 29.18
CA GLN A 370 -17.23 12.50 27.80
C GLN A 370 -16.06 13.48 27.64
N ILE A 371 -16.17 14.69 28.22
CA ILE A 371 -15.10 15.69 28.18
C ILE A 371 -13.86 15.20 28.96
N THR A 372 -14.07 14.56 30.10
CA THR A 372 -12.94 14.05 30.90
C THR A 372 -12.21 12.92 30.18
N LEU A 373 -12.94 11.98 29.58
CA LEU A 373 -12.34 10.91 28.78
C LEU A 373 -11.65 11.46 27.53
N SER A 374 -12.20 12.51 26.92
CA SER A 374 -11.56 13.19 25.79
C SER A 374 -10.23 13.81 26.19
N HIS A 375 -10.17 14.52 27.32
CA HIS A 375 -8.92 15.09 27.84
C HIS A 375 -7.89 14.00 28.18
N TYR A 376 -8.32 12.87 28.75
CA TYR A 376 -7.46 11.72 28.97
C TYR A 376 -6.90 11.16 27.66
N ALA A 377 -7.75 10.99 26.64
CA ALA A 377 -7.33 10.46 25.34
C ALA A 377 -6.26 11.32 24.66
N ASN A 378 -6.32 12.65 24.85
CA ASN A 378 -5.32 13.57 24.31
C ASN A 378 -3.92 13.40 24.97
N GLU A 379 -3.84 12.80 26.15
CA GLU A 379 -2.59 12.48 26.88
C GLU A 379 -2.15 11.01 26.66
N ALA A 380 -3.01 10.19 26.07
CA ALA A 380 -2.67 8.87 25.55
C ALA A 380 -2.18 9.01 24.09
N SER A 381 -1.72 7.92 23.48
CA SER A 381 -1.25 7.99 22.10
C SER A 381 -1.29 6.64 21.41
N PHE A 382 -1.30 6.67 20.08
CA PHE A 382 -0.90 5.53 19.27
C PHE A 382 0.43 5.81 18.55
N PHE A 383 1.11 4.76 18.14
CA PHE A 383 2.33 4.84 17.35
C PHE A 383 2.43 3.62 16.44
N VAL A 384 3.32 3.67 15.46
CA VAL A 384 3.55 2.55 14.54
C VAL A 384 4.93 1.98 14.71
N THR A 385 5.04 0.67 14.55
CA THR A 385 6.31 -0.06 14.53
C THR A 385 6.37 -1.00 13.33
N TYR A 386 7.58 -1.41 12.98
CA TYR A 386 7.86 -2.33 11.87
C TYR A 386 8.64 -3.52 12.42
N PRO A 387 7.96 -4.62 12.79
CA PRO A 387 8.61 -5.77 13.39
C PRO A 387 9.73 -6.35 12.53
N GLU A 388 10.82 -6.70 13.18
CA GLU A 388 12.04 -7.19 12.54
C GLU A 388 12.05 -8.72 12.41
N ASP A 389 13.00 -9.22 11.61
CA ASP A 389 13.40 -10.62 11.53
C ASP A 389 12.33 -11.59 11.03
N ILE A 390 11.70 -11.26 9.91
CA ILE A 390 10.80 -12.15 9.18
C ILE A 390 11.63 -13.02 8.26
N ASP A 391 11.52 -14.34 8.40
CA ASP A 391 12.16 -15.31 7.50
C ASP A 391 11.17 -15.77 6.43
N ALA A 392 11.52 -15.66 5.15
CA ALA A 392 10.70 -16.11 4.04
C ALA A 392 11.42 -17.19 3.23
N PHE A 393 10.70 -18.26 2.95
CA PHE A 393 11.12 -19.38 2.09
C PHE A 393 10.23 -19.41 0.86
N GLY A 394 10.80 -19.60 -0.32
CA GLY A 394 10.02 -19.61 -1.53
C GLY A 394 10.47 -20.63 -2.55
N PHE A 395 9.49 -21.06 -3.33
CA PHE A 395 9.68 -21.84 -4.54
C PHE A 395 8.98 -21.15 -5.70
N SER A 396 9.64 -21.09 -6.86
CA SER A 396 9.06 -20.56 -8.08
C SER A 396 9.33 -21.46 -9.27
N PHE A 397 8.43 -21.39 -10.26
CA PHE A 397 8.65 -22.03 -11.55
C PHE A 397 8.07 -21.21 -12.68
N SER A 398 8.65 -21.33 -13.87
CA SER A 398 8.04 -20.86 -15.11
C SER A 398 8.36 -21.83 -16.25
N THR A 399 7.37 -22.13 -17.09
CA THR A 399 7.49 -23.11 -18.18
C THR A 399 6.54 -22.80 -19.35
N SER A 400 6.75 -23.45 -20.48
CA SER A 400 5.86 -23.37 -21.62
C SER A 400 5.48 -24.76 -22.14
N ALA A 401 4.21 -24.96 -22.45
CA ALA A 401 3.75 -26.18 -23.12
C ALA A 401 4.09 -26.12 -24.63
N THR A 402 4.99 -26.97 -25.10
CA THR A 402 5.49 -26.94 -26.49
C THR A 402 4.42 -27.12 -27.57
N ARG A 403 3.34 -27.87 -27.28
CA ARG A 403 2.28 -28.11 -28.25
C ARG A 403 1.34 -26.92 -28.44
N THR A 404 0.99 -26.25 -27.36
CA THR A 404 0.00 -25.17 -27.34
C THR A 404 0.63 -23.79 -27.28
N GLY A 405 1.89 -23.68 -26.85
CA GLY A 405 2.56 -22.42 -26.52
C GLY A 405 1.98 -21.76 -25.27
N THR A 406 1.21 -22.50 -24.46
CA THR A 406 0.68 -22.02 -23.19
C THR A 406 1.82 -21.82 -22.20
N LEU A 407 1.83 -20.70 -21.54
CA LEU A 407 2.81 -20.32 -20.56
C LEU A 407 2.22 -20.54 -19.16
N PHE A 408 3.04 -21.09 -18.26
CA PHE A 408 2.70 -21.29 -16.87
C PHE A 408 3.79 -20.67 -16.01
N ALA A 409 3.40 -19.90 -15.02
CA ALA A 409 4.28 -19.45 -13.95
C ALA A 409 3.60 -19.65 -12.60
N GLY A 410 4.37 -19.90 -11.58
CA GLY A 410 3.82 -20.04 -10.25
C GLY A 410 4.87 -19.87 -9.19
N GLU A 411 4.42 -19.47 -8.02
CA GLU A 411 5.27 -19.33 -6.84
C GLU A 411 4.46 -19.65 -5.59
N ILE A 412 5.16 -20.14 -4.59
CA ILE A 412 4.68 -20.29 -3.23
C ILE A 412 5.73 -19.75 -2.28
N THR A 413 5.30 -18.98 -1.29
CA THR A 413 6.15 -18.47 -0.22
C THR A 413 5.55 -18.80 1.14
N HIS A 414 6.42 -19.00 2.11
CA HIS A 414 6.08 -19.20 3.51
C HIS A 414 6.90 -18.23 4.35
N HIS A 415 6.23 -17.36 5.10
CA HIS A 415 6.83 -16.35 5.94
C HIS A 415 6.60 -16.70 7.40
N ARG A 416 7.68 -16.77 8.17
CA ARG A 416 7.64 -17.02 9.60
C ARG A 416 7.67 -15.73 10.39
N ASN A 417 6.95 -15.71 11.50
CA ASN A 417 6.89 -14.54 12.40
C ASN A 417 6.36 -13.26 11.71
N PHE A 418 5.46 -13.39 10.75
CA PHE A 418 4.86 -12.23 10.10
C PHE A 418 3.92 -11.50 11.08
N PRO A 419 4.00 -10.15 11.19
CA PRO A 419 3.18 -9.39 12.12
C PRO A 419 1.78 -9.14 11.55
N PHE A 420 0.75 -9.60 12.24
CA PHE A 420 -0.65 -9.31 11.94
C PHE A 420 -1.24 -8.36 12.96
N GLN A 421 -1.91 -7.34 12.48
CA GLN A 421 -2.55 -6.31 13.31
C GLN A 421 -3.73 -6.91 14.11
N ILE A 422 -3.74 -6.69 15.40
CA ILE A 422 -4.93 -6.87 16.24
C ILE A 422 -5.97 -5.83 15.82
N ALA A 423 -7.26 -6.20 15.85
CA ALA A 423 -8.33 -5.28 15.50
C ALA A 423 -8.23 -3.96 16.30
N LEU A 424 -8.37 -2.83 15.59
CA LEU A 424 -8.10 -1.52 16.18
C LEU A 424 -9.09 -1.17 17.30
N ASN A 425 -10.36 -1.56 17.19
CA ASN A 425 -11.35 -1.26 18.22
C ASN A 425 -10.98 -1.83 19.60
N PRO A 426 -10.64 -3.13 19.76
CA PRO A 426 -10.11 -3.66 21.03
C PRO A 426 -8.86 -2.93 21.52
N LEU A 427 -7.93 -2.61 20.62
CA LEU A 427 -6.71 -1.88 20.96
C LEU A 427 -7.03 -0.48 21.52
N MET A 428 -7.90 0.27 20.86
CA MET A 428 -8.28 1.63 21.26
C MET A 428 -9.14 1.62 22.55
N GLN A 429 -9.99 0.63 22.76
CA GLN A 429 -10.71 0.47 24.03
C GLN A 429 -9.75 0.22 25.20
N THR A 430 -8.71 -0.57 24.98
CA THR A 430 -7.71 -0.89 26.01
C THR A 430 -6.86 0.34 26.39
N VAL A 431 -6.74 1.36 25.54
CA VAL A 431 -6.08 2.63 25.90
C VAL A 431 -6.73 3.28 27.12
N PHE A 432 -8.03 3.09 27.31
CA PHE A 432 -8.79 3.64 28.44
C PHE A 432 -8.73 2.76 29.71
N SER A 433 -8.05 1.61 29.69
CA SER A 433 -7.93 0.69 30.83
C SER A 433 -7.68 1.37 32.18
N PRO A 434 -6.75 2.35 32.30
CA PRO A 434 -6.48 2.98 33.61
C PRO A 434 -7.63 3.85 34.15
N VAL A 435 -8.60 4.23 33.31
CA VAL A 435 -9.65 5.20 33.65
C VAL A 435 -11.07 4.64 33.56
N LEU A 436 -11.26 3.54 32.83
CA LEU A 436 -12.52 2.82 32.73
C LEU A 436 -12.57 1.62 33.68
N PHE A 437 -11.69 1.57 34.66
CA PHE A 437 -11.65 0.47 35.61
C PHE A 437 -12.97 0.40 36.41
N ASP A 438 -13.85 -0.48 35.98
CA ASP A 438 -15.00 -0.95 36.72
C ASP A 438 -14.68 -2.38 37.16
N PRO A 439 -14.50 -2.61 38.49
CA PRO A 439 -14.23 -3.96 39.00
C PRO A 439 -15.28 -5.00 38.60
N ASP A 440 -16.49 -4.56 38.27
CA ASP A 440 -17.63 -5.40 37.90
C ASP A 440 -17.76 -5.57 36.37
N ALA A 441 -17.08 -4.75 35.54
CA ALA A 441 -17.16 -4.80 34.09
C ALA A 441 -16.23 -5.86 33.44
N GLY A 442 -15.29 -6.42 34.21
CA GLY A 442 -14.27 -7.35 33.72
C GLY A 442 -13.08 -6.65 33.07
N ASP A 443 -12.11 -7.45 32.64
CA ASP A 443 -10.87 -6.95 32.01
C ASP A 443 -11.16 -6.27 30.67
N THR A 444 -10.32 -5.28 30.30
CA THR A 444 -10.37 -4.71 28.94
C THR A 444 -9.98 -5.77 27.89
N PRO A 445 -10.35 -5.59 26.60
CA PRO A 445 -10.17 -6.62 25.58
C PRO A 445 -8.76 -7.20 25.45
N LEU A 446 -7.72 -6.40 25.75
CA LEU A 446 -6.31 -6.84 25.69
C LEU A 446 -5.68 -6.98 27.08
N GLY A 447 -6.46 -6.93 28.16
CA GLY A 447 -6.02 -6.97 29.55
C GLY A 447 -5.89 -5.58 30.16
N ASP A 448 -5.53 -5.52 31.47
CA ASP A 448 -5.43 -4.29 32.21
C ASP A 448 -4.03 -3.69 32.12
N TYR A 449 -3.99 -2.40 31.85
CA TYR A 449 -2.74 -1.62 31.72
C TYR A 449 -2.75 -0.47 32.72
N GLY A 450 -1.58 -0.23 33.32
CA GLY A 450 -1.33 0.92 34.18
C GLY A 450 -1.07 2.21 33.37
N PRO A 451 -0.89 3.36 34.07
CA PRO A 451 -0.58 4.63 33.45
C PRO A 451 0.75 4.63 32.69
N GLY A 452 0.77 5.13 31.44
CA GLY A 452 1.96 5.24 30.60
C GLY A 452 2.45 3.94 30.00
N GLU A 453 1.72 2.83 30.14
CA GLU A 453 2.12 1.53 29.62
C GLU A 453 1.84 1.38 28.13
N VAL A 454 2.68 0.58 27.46
CA VAL A 454 2.57 0.26 26.04
C VAL A 454 1.71 -0.98 25.85
N ILE A 455 0.70 -0.85 24.98
CA ILE A 455 -0.22 -1.91 24.59
C ILE A 455 0.25 -2.52 23.28
N GLY A 456 0.49 -3.84 23.26
CA GLY A 456 0.85 -4.58 22.06
C GLY A 456 -0.31 -4.66 21.08
N GLY A 457 -0.07 -4.23 19.84
CA GLY A 457 -1.13 -4.16 18.82
C GLY A 457 -1.03 -5.23 17.72
N TYR A 458 -0.13 -6.20 17.80
CA TYR A 458 0.04 -7.21 16.76
C TYR A 458 0.39 -8.60 17.32
N ALA A 459 0.09 -9.62 16.53
CA ALA A 459 0.50 -11.00 16.76
C ALA A 459 1.50 -11.44 15.68
N LYS A 460 2.55 -12.18 16.07
CA LYS A 460 3.47 -12.82 15.11
C LYS A 460 2.94 -14.20 14.77
N LEU A 461 2.52 -14.39 13.52
CA LEU A 461 2.01 -15.66 12.99
C LEU A 461 2.75 -16.04 11.71
N ASP A 462 2.68 -17.29 11.33
CA ASP A 462 3.18 -17.74 10.06
C ASP A 462 2.14 -17.53 8.96
N ARG A 463 2.58 -17.16 7.74
CA ARG A 463 1.70 -17.03 6.57
C ARG A 463 2.28 -17.72 5.36
N SER A 464 1.40 -18.14 4.47
CA SER A 464 1.79 -18.67 3.15
C SER A 464 1.04 -17.94 2.04
N LEU A 465 1.71 -17.73 0.91
CA LEU A 465 1.12 -17.15 -0.30
C LEU A 465 1.41 -18.08 -1.46
N ALA A 466 0.44 -18.33 -2.33
CA ALA A 466 0.66 -19.08 -3.57
C ALA A 466 -0.05 -18.40 -4.74
N THR A 467 0.60 -18.38 -5.90
CA THR A 467 0.03 -17.86 -7.15
C THR A 467 0.35 -18.80 -8.29
N LEU A 468 -0.64 -19.07 -9.13
CA LEU A 468 -0.52 -19.75 -10.40
C LEU A 468 -1.01 -18.83 -11.51
N GLU A 469 -0.14 -18.51 -12.47
CA GLU A 469 -0.43 -17.74 -13.66
C GLU A 469 -0.41 -18.65 -14.90
N VAL A 470 -1.44 -18.51 -15.73
CA VAL A 470 -1.54 -19.21 -17.02
C VAL A 470 -1.80 -18.18 -18.11
N ALA A 471 -0.97 -18.19 -19.16
CA ALA A 471 -1.14 -17.28 -20.27
C ALA A 471 -1.08 -18.00 -21.63
N GLN A 472 -1.96 -17.63 -22.56
CA GLN A 472 -2.04 -18.19 -23.90
C GLN A 472 -2.09 -17.09 -24.95
N ILE A 473 -1.22 -17.21 -25.95
CA ILE A 473 -1.23 -16.32 -27.12
C ILE A 473 -1.86 -17.05 -28.30
N PHE A 474 -2.93 -16.48 -28.84
CA PHE A 474 -3.59 -16.92 -30.07
C PHE A 474 -3.19 -15.96 -31.20
N ARG A 475 -2.86 -16.50 -32.37
CA ARG A 475 -2.56 -15.71 -33.57
C ARG A 475 -3.69 -15.74 -34.54
N GLY A 476 -3.98 -14.61 -35.24
CA GLY A 476 -5.00 -14.52 -36.27
C GLY A 476 -6.43 -14.81 -35.77
N ARG A 477 -6.72 -14.49 -34.49
CA ARG A 477 -8.07 -14.62 -33.92
C ARG A 477 -8.71 -13.24 -33.77
N LEU A 478 -10.04 -13.16 -33.93
CA LEU A 478 -10.81 -11.91 -33.81
C LEU A 478 -10.27 -10.79 -34.74
N TRP A 479 -9.76 -11.15 -35.92
CA TRP A 479 -9.08 -10.23 -36.87
C TRP A 479 -7.85 -9.51 -36.24
N ALA A 480 -7.41 -9.92 -35.08
CA ALA A 480 -6.21 -9.41 -34.44
C ALA A 480 -4.98 -10.25 -34.84
N ASP A 481 -3.80 -9.63 -34.89
CA ASP A 481 -2.55 -10.35 -35.15
C ASP A 481 -2.24 -11.30 -33.98
N GLN A 482 -2.53 -10.85 -32.77
CA GLN A 482 -2.35 -11.61 -31.55
C GLN A 482 -3.48 -11.31 -30.55
N VAL A 483 -3.93 -12.34 -29.85
CA VAL A 483 -4.82 -12.25 -28.70
C VAL A 483 -4.14 -12.95 -27.54
N LEU A 484 -3.85 -12.20 -26.46
CA LEU A 484 -3.39 -12.74 -25.19
C LEU A 484 -4.58 -12.94 -24.27
N VAL A 485 -4.68 -14.11 -23.71
CA VAL A 485 -5.58 -14.42 -22.58
C VAL A 485 -4.71 -14.89 -21.43
N SER A 486 -4.83 -14.28 -20.25
CA SER A 486 -4.19 -14.76 -19.02
C SER A 486 -5.18 -14.88 -17.88
N ALA A 487 -4.89 -15.80 -17.00
CA ALA A 487 -5.61 -16.05 -15.76
C ALA A 487 -4.60 -16.27 -14.63
N ASP A 488 -4.82 -15.58 -13.52
CA ASP A 488 -4.07 -15.75 -12.28
C ASP A 488 -5.04 -16.27 -11.21
N LEU A 489 -4.63 -17.28 -10.47
CA LEU A 489 -5.30 -17.76 -9.26
C LEU A 489 -4.33 -17.64 -8.10
N SER A 490 -4.78 -17.05 -7.00
CA SER A 490 -3.91 -16.80 -5.87
C SER A 490 -4.61 -17.11 -4.55
N TRP A 491 -3.80 -17.54 -3.60
CA TRP A 491 -4.19 -17.93 -2.25
C TRP A 491 -3.26 -17.26 -1.23
N ALA A 492 -3.84 -16.84 -0.11
CA ALA A 492 -3.12 -16.42 1.09
C ALA A 492 -3.67 -17.20 2.28
N GLY A 493 -2.77 -17.86 3.02
CA GLY A 493 -3.09 -18.59 4.24
C GLY A 493 -2.39 -17.98 5.45
N VAL A 494 -3.11 -17.80 6.56
CA VAL A 494 -2.58 -17.39 7.86
C VAL A 494 -2.73 -18.56 8.81
N HIS A 495 -1.61 -18.98 9.43
CA HIS A 495 -1.58 -20.19 10.22
C HIS A 495 -1.71 -19.87 11.71
N ASP A 496 -2.41 -20.76 12.43
CA ASP A 496 -2.54 -20.74 13.88
C ASP A 496 -3.14 -19.42 14.43
N ILE A 497 -4.18 -18.88 13.77
CA ILE A 497 -4.88 -17.68 14.24
C ILE A 497 -5.44 -17.97 15.65
N PRO A 498 -5.06 -17.17 16.66
CA PRO A 498 -5.54 -17.39 18.03
C PRO A 498 -7.06 -17.29 18.13
N GLY A 499 -7.68 -18.28 18.76
CA GLY A 499 -9.12 -18.32 19.00
C GLY A 499 -9.48 -18.10 20.46
N GLY A 500 -10.79 -18.13 20.79
CA GLY A 500 -11.30 -18.04 22.14
C GLY A 500 -11.18 -16.64 22.74
N SER A 501 -10.51 -16.50 23.89
CA SER A 501 -10.32 -15.21 24.58
C SER A 501 -9.13 -14.40 24.08
N ALA A 502 -8.41 -14.88 23.08
CA ALA A 502 -7.32 -14.10 22.50
C ALA A 502 -7.87 -12.89 21.73
N PRO A 503 -7.11 -11.76 21.70
CA PRO A 503 -7.52 -10.59 20.94
C PRO A 503 -7.74 -10.93 19.47
N PRO A 504 -8.88 -10.54 18.86
CA PRO A 504 -9.17 -10.85 17.47
C PRO A 504 -8.24 -10.06 16.54
N LEU A 505 -7.85 -10.67 15.43
CA LEU A 505 -7.24 -9.96 14.32
C LEU A 505 -8.30 -9.11 13.58
N THR A 506 -7.89 -8.35 12.57
CA THR A 506 -8.81 -7.57 11.72
C THR A 506 -9.70 -8.46 10.84
N SER A 507 -9.28 -9.69 10.58
CA SER A 507 -10.06 -10.81 10.08
C SER A 507 -9.58 -12.10 10.73
N ASN A 508 -10.48 -13.07 10.91
CA ASN A 508 -10.16 -14.41 11.43
C ASN A 508 -10.16 -15.48 10.33
N ASP A 509 -10.19 -15.09 9.06
CA ASP A 509 -10.14 -16.03 7.95
C ASP A 509 -8.71 -16.59 7.83
N GLU A 510 -8.59 -17.91 8.01
CA GLU A 510 -7.32 -18.61 7.85
C GLU A 510 -6.88 -18.68 6.39
N ASP A 511 -7.85 -18.74 5.46
CA ASP A 511 -7.64 -18.81 4.03
C ASP A 511 -8.35 -17.67 3.32
N SER A 512 -7.72 -17.13 2.28
CA SER A 512 -8.34 -16.15 1.40
C SER A 512 -7.89 -16.34 -0.05
N TRP A 513 -8.80 -16.13 -1.01
CA TRP A 513 -8.61 -16.46 -2.40
C TRP A 513 -9.05 -15.36 -3.34
N GLY A 514 -8.32 -15.21 -4.43
CA GLY A 514 -8.69 -14.30 -5.51
C GLY A 514 -8.20 -14.76 -6.86
N TYR A 515 -8.83 -14.26 -7.92
CA TYR A 515 -8.37 -14.49 -9.28
C TYR A 515 -8.42 -13.21 -10.12
N ARG A 516 -7.61 -13.19 -11.17
CA ARG A 516 -7.62 -12.14 -12.18
C ARG A 516 -7.66 -12.78 -13.56
N LEU A 517 -8.52 -12.22 -14.43
CA LEU A 517 -8.60 -12.56 -15.85
C LEU A 517 -8.19 -11.35 -16.67
N GLN A 518 -7.40 -11.57 -17.72
CA GLN A 518 -6.99 -10.51 -18.62
C GLN A 518 -7.12 -10.97 -20.09
N PHE A 519 -7.63 -10.07 -20.91
CA PHE A 519 -7.75 -10.24 -22.35
C PHE A 519 -7.15 -9.02 -23.05
N ILE A 520 -6.23 -9.22 -24.00
CA ILE A 520 -5.62 -8.17 -24.81
C ILE A 520 -5.62 -8.62 -26.26
N ALA A 521 -6.23 -7.85 -27.15
CA ALA A 521 -6.13 -8.07 -28.59
C ALA A 521 -5.19 -7.04 -29.21
N ARG A 522 -4.31 -7.45 -30.10
CA ARG A 522 -3.34 -6.57 -30.77
C ARG A 522 -3.62 -6.51 -32.27
N TYR A 523 -3.77 -5.30 -32.77
CA TYR A 523 -3.94 -4.97 -34.19
C TYR A 523 -2.77 -4.09 -34.61
N SER A 524 -1.95 -4.58 -35.52
CA SER A 524 -0.75 -3.88 -35.98
C SER A 524 -0.99 -3.11 -37.27
N GLY A 525 -0.37 -1.94 -37.39
CA GLY A 525 -0.34 -1.19 -38.67
C GLY A 525 -1.67 -0.57 -39.11
N LEU A 526 -2.67 -0.45 -38.20
CA LEU A 526 -3.89 0.26 -38.49
C LEU A 526 -3.66 1.77 -38.67
N PHE A 527 -4.46 2.44 -39.50
CA PHE A 527 -4.49 3.91 -39.62
C PHE A 527 -3.12 4.58 -39.69
N GLY A 528 -2.28 4.25 -40.67
CA GLY A 528 -0.99 4.92 -40.89
C GLY A 528 0.15 4.47 -39.98
N GLY A 529 0.12 3.22 -39.52
CA GLY A 529 1.22 2.63 -38.72
C GLY A 529 0.98 2.65 -37.21
N VAL A 530 -0.23 2.96 -36.77
CA VAL A 530 -0.62 2.86 -35.35
C VAL A 530 -0.94 1.40 -35.02
N ASN A 531 -0.33 0.88 -33.95
CA ASN A 531 -0.73 -0.39 -33.35
C ASN A 531 -1.76 -0.10 -32.26
N ILE A 532 -2.91 -0.78 -32.31
CA ILE A 532 -4.01 -0.62 -31.35
C ILE A 532 -4.16 -1.90 -30.54
N SER A 533 -4.32 -1.76 -29.23
CA SER A 533 -4.49 -2.88 -28.30
C SER A 533 -5.65 -2.60 -27.34
N PRO A 534 -6.89 -2.96 -27.68
CA PRO A 534 -7.97 -3.02 -26.71
C PRO A 534 -7.68 -4.12 -25.67
N PHE A 535 -8.07 -3.87 -24.43
CA PHE A 535 -7.90 -4.82 -23.33
C PHE A 535 -9.06 -4.76 -22.34
N VAL A 536 -9.27 -5.89 -21.68
CA VAL A 536 -10.20 -6.03 -20.56
C VAL A 536 -9.49 -6.80 -19.45
N SER A 537 -9.70 -6.39 -18.21
CA SER A 537 -9.23 -7.11 -17.03
C SER A 537 -10.34 -7.16 -15.98
N PHE A 538 -10.45 -8.28 -15.31
CA PHE A 538 -11.40 -8.49 -14.22
C PHE A 538 -10.66 -9.18 -13.07
N SER A 539 -10.82 -8.68 -11.84
CA SER A 539 -10.36 -9.35 -10.63
C SER A 539 -11.51 -9.54 -9.66
N HIS A 540 -11.45 -10.63 -8.89
CA HIS A 540 -12.44 -10.96 -7.88
C HIS A 540 -11.75 -11.71 -6.73
N ASP A 541 -11.89 -11.17 -5.53
CA ASP A 541 -11.54 -11.81 -4.28
C ASP A 541 -12.78 -12.57 -3.84
N PHE A 542 -12.83 -13.88 -4.09
CA PHE A 542 -14.09 -14.62 -4.04
C PHE A 542 -14.32 -15.37 -2.72
N ASP A 543 -13.33 -15.46 -1.86
CA ASP A 543 -13.41 -16.18 -0.60
C ASP A 543 -12.39 -15.62 0.41
N GLY A 544 -12.84 -15.30 1.59
CA GLY A 544 -12.06 -14.85 2.73
C GLY A 544 -11.43 -13.45 2.61
N THR A 545 -11.10 -12.90 3.76
CA THR A 545 -10.41 -11.60 3.90
C THR A 545 -9.09 -11.78 4.62
N THR A 546 -7.98 -11.40 3.97
CA THR A 546 -6.66 -11.47 4.57
C THR A 546 -6.54 -10.42 5.68
N PRO A 547 -6.08 -10.78 6.91
CA PRO A 547 -5.87 -9.81 7.98
C PRO A 547 -4.85 -8.71 7.61
N VAL A 548 -5.06 -7.52 8.16
CA VAL A 548 -4.11 -6.39 8.03
C VAL A 548 -2.77 -6.77 8.70
N PRO A 549 -1.60 -6.28 8.22
CA PRO A 549 -1.44 -5.10 7.35
C PRO A 549 -1.44 -5.39 5.85
N VAL A 550 -1.57 -6.63 5.41
CA VAL A 550 -1.39 -6.96 3.98
C VAL A 550 -2.65 -6.73 3.16
N SER A 551 -3.84 -7.05 3.71
CA SER A 551 -5.15 -6.94 3.02
C SER A 551 -5.12 -7.41 1.56
N THR A 552 -4.41 -8.53 1.30
CA THR A 552 -4.23 -9.07 -0.05
C THR A 552 -5.57 -9.31 -0.72
N PHE A 553 -6.50 -9.94 0.01
CA PHE A 553 -7.86 -10.20 -0.41
C PHE A 553 -8.86 -9.58 0.57
N ILE A 554 -9.97 -9.10 0.04
CA ILE A 554 -11.15 -8.66 0.78
C ILE A 554 -12.32 -9.38 0.14
N GLU A 555 -13.02 -10.24 0.87
CA GLU A 555 -14.10 -11.06 0.35
C GLU A 555 -15.12 -10.24 -0.45
N ASP A 556 -15.52 -10.77 -1.62
CA ASP A 556 -16.43 -10.18 -2.60
C ASP A 556 -15.93 -8.88 -3.28
N ARG A 557 -14.69 -8.42 -3.02
CA ARG A 557 -14.13 -7.27 -3.73
C ARG A 557 -13.89 -7.60 -5.20
N LYS A 558 -14.35 -6.70 -6.09
CA LYS A 558 -14.23 -6.84 -7.54
C LYS A 558 -13.64 -5.58 -8.15
N SER A 559 -12.84 -5.76 -9.22
CA SER A 559 -12.51 -4.66 -10.12
C SER A 559 -12.66 -5.07 -11.57
N PHE A 560 -13.22 -4.18 -12.37
CA PHE A 560 -13.37 -4.35 -13.81
C PHE A 560 -12.68 -3.20 -14.52
N THR A 561 -11.80 -3.52 -15.46
CA THR A 561 -11.09 -2.54 -16.26
C THR A 561 -11.31 -2.82 -17.74
N ILE A 562 -11.66 -1.80 -18.50
CA ILE A 562 -11.68 -1.83 -19.96
C ILE A 562 -10.86 -0.65 -20.49
N GLY A 563 -10.10 -0.87 -21.55
CA GLY A 563 -9.31 0.21 -22.12
C GLY A 563 -8.77 -0.11 -23.51
N MET A 564 -8.11 0.89 -24.05
CA MET A 564 -7.46 0.82 -25.35
C MET A 564 -6.13 1.54 -25.30
N ARG A 565 -5.09 0.88 -25.80
CA ARG A 565 -3.75 1.46 -25.97
C ARG A 565 -3.42 1.57 -27.46
N GLY A 566 -2.98 2.76 -27.86
CA GLY A 566 -2.42 3.04 -29.18
C GLY A 566 -0.91 3.28 -29.10
N VAL A 567 -0.14 2.70 -30.02
CA VAL A 567 1.31 2.92 -30.12
C VAL A 567 1.65 3.35 -31.56
N TYR A 568 2.24 4.53 -31.69
CA TYR A 568 2.66 5.09 -32.97
C TYR A 568 4.19 5.15 -33.06
N ILE A 569 4.74 4.53 -34.12
CA ILE A 569 6.20 4.49 -34.45
C ILE A 569 7.06 4.08 -33.23
N ASN A 570 6.52 3.32 -32.28
CA ASN A 570 7.16 2.91 -31.04
C ASN A 570 7.69 4.08 -30.15
N ARG A 571 7.27 5.31 -30.44
CA ARG A 571 7.68 6.52 -29.70
C ARG A 571 6.55 7.18 -28.94
N ILE A 572 5.34 7.12 -29.48
CA ILE A 572 4.18 7.73 -28.85
C ILE A 572 3.23 6.62 -28.40
N THR A 573 2.84 6.64 -27.16
CA THR A 573 1.81 5.76 -26.60
C THR A 573 0.69 6.60 -26.04
N ALA A 574 -0.55 6.31 -26.45
CA ALA A 574 -1.75 6.86 -25.85
C ALA A 574 -2.57 5.72 -25.25
N GLU A 575 -3.11 5.90 -24.05
CA GLU A 575 -3.98 4.92 -23.38
C GLU A 575 -5.18 5.62 -22.77
N LEU A 576 -6.37 5.06 -23.00
CA LEU A 576 -7.60 5.41 -22.32
C LEU A 576 -8.11 4.17 -21.60
N ARG A 577 -8.46 4.30 -20.31
CA ARG A 577 -8.91 3.20 -19.46
C ARG A 577 -10.00 3.66 -18.51
N TYR A 578 -11.06 2.88 -18.43
CA TYR A 578 -12.06 2.97 -17.37
C TYR A 578 -11.87 1.82 -16.40
N THR A 579 -11.93 2.11 -15.10
CA THR A 579 -11.87 1.09 -14.03
C THR A 579 -13.04 1.32 -13.09
N ALA A 580 -13.81 0.25 -12.85
CA ALA A 580 -14.89 0.19 -11.89
C ALA A 580 -14.50 -0.70 -10.71
N PHE A 581 -14.90 -0.30 -9.50
CA PHE A 581 -14.71 -1.04 -8.28
C PHE A 581 -16.05 -1.37 -7.64
N SER A 582 -16.19 -2.56 -7.03
CA SER A 582 -17.42 -2.96 -6.35
C SER A 582 -17.18 -4.07 -5.34
N GLY A 583 -18.17 -4.35 -4.49
CA GLY A 583 -18.12 -5.38 -3.47
C GLY A 583 -17.15 -5.07 -2.32
N GLY A 584 -16.90 -6.03 -1.43
CA GLY A 584 -15.98 -5.90 -0.29
C GLY A 584 -16.50 -5.05 0.87
N GLY A 585 -17.77 -4.62 0.83
CA GLY A 585 -18.39 -3.84 1.92
C GLY A 585 -17.61 -2.58 2.29
N GLN A 586 -17.60 -2.23 3.57
CA GLN A 586 -16.87 -1.05 4.10
C GLN A 586 -15.35 -1.22 4.06
N LEU A 587 -14.83 -2.45 3.95
CA LEU A 587 -13.40 -2.70 3.83
C LEU A 587 -12.84 -2.27 2.47
N ASN A 588 -13.68 -2.24 1.43
CA ASN A 588 -13.30 -1.75 0.11
C ASN A 588 -13.55 -0.24 -0.02
N GLN A 589 -12.60 0.55 0.43
CA GLN A 589 -12.64 2.01 0.37
C GLN A 589 -12.56 2.59 -1.06
N LEU A 590 -12.37 1.74 -2.08
CA LEU A 590 -12.36 2.16 -3.49
C LEU A 590 -13.72 1.92 -4.20
N ARG A 591 -14.72 1.33 -3.54
CA ARG A 591 -15.96 0.89 -4.19
C ARG A 591 -16.82 2.02 -4.79
N ASP A 592 -16.56 3.27 -4.40
CA ASP A 592 -17.17 4.49 -4.91
C ASP A 592 -16.22 5.36 -5.74
N ARG A 593 -15.05 4.82 -6.15
CA ARG A 593 -13.99 5.56 -6.83
C ARG A 593 -13.76 5.08 -8.26
N ASP A 594 -14.83 4.84 -8.99
CA ASP A 594 -14.76 4.56 -10.42
C ASP A 594 -14.03 5.67 -11.16
N LEU A 595 -13.08 5.30 -11.99
CA LEU A 595 -12.20 6.29 -12.60
C LEU A 595 -11.95 6.07 -14.09
N LEU A 596 -11.80 7.19 -14.79
CA LEU A 596 -11.29 7.24 -16.15
C LEU A 596 -9.84 7.71 -16.11
N ARG A 597 -8.93 6.95 -16.71
CA ARG A 597 -7.51 7.31 -16.84
C ARG A 597 -7.18 7.58 -18.31
N LEU A 598 -6.62 8.76 -18.57
CA LEU A 598 -5.98 9.11 -19.84
C LEU A 598 -4.47 9.18 -19.61
N GLN A 599 -3.68 8.60 -20.53
CA GLN A 599 -2.22 8.71 -20.50
C GLN A 599 -1.66 8.89 -21.89
N LEU A 600 -0.72 9.81 -22.05
CA LEU A 600 0.06 10.03 -23.24
C LEU A 600 1.55 9.98 -22.90
N SER A 601 2.36 9.24 -23.63
CA SER A 601 3.80 9.12 -23.37
C SER A 601 4.60 9.27 -24.66
N TYR A 602 5.71 10.01 -24.59
CA TYR A 602 6.71 10.14 -25.64
C TYR A 602 8.05 9.58 -25.15
N TYR A 603 8.69 8.77 -25.99
CA TYR A 603 9.97 8.10 -25.73
C TYR A 603 11.04 8.62 -26.69
N PHE A 604 12.25 8.90 -26.21
CA PHE A 604 13.38 9.43 -26.98
C PHE A 604 14.72 8.85 -26.54
#